data_388989ef36a03853e443b5bad22da226
#
_entry.id   388989ef36a03853e443b5bad22da226
#
_cell.length_a   1.000
_cell.length_b   1.000
_cell.length_c   1.000
_cell.angle_alpha   90.00
_cell.angle_beta   90.00
_cell.angle_gamma   90.00
#
_symmetry.space_group_name_H-M   'P 1'
#
loop_
_entity.id
_entity.type
_entity.pdbx_description
1 polymer ?
#
loop_
_entity_poly.entity_id
_entity_poly.type
_entity_poly.pdbx_seq_one_letter_code
_entity_poly.pdbx_strand_id
1 'polypeptide(L)'
;MKKICFVTTVSITIKAFLLQFTDYLVNKGYDVTFICNTDKSMYELCNDHIHYISVPMKRGVGFDGLFIINKLTKIFKENNYDIIQYSTPNASLYASIAAKRAGCENRLYCQWGIRYMGFEGGIKRMIFKQIEKIVCQKSSVIECESHSIYNFSINEKLYPASKGSVIWNGSACGVDLNKYRIDKKSIWRQEVRKELNITENATVFGYVGRITRDKGANELLSAFREVTKTKEAYLLMIGMFDDANTINADLREWSEKSKYVIFVDWTDKVERYYSAMDVFCSLSYREGFGLVVIEAAAMGLPGIVTNVPGQVDTIAPDVDGWLVPAKNVDQVIYTIEHCIDNLDEVRQYGSNARRHVEEKYEQNELFRRLTEHRDILCDAHE
;
A
#
# COMPACT_ATOMS: atom_id res chain seq x y z
N MET A 1 2.98 3.89 31.11
CA MET A 1 3.12 4.31 29.70
C MET A 1 3.17 3.04 28.85
N LYS A 2 2.27 2.89 27.89
CA LYS A 2 2.16 1.70 27.05
C LYS A 2 3.34 1.63 26.06
N LYS A 3 3.98 0.46 25.90
CA LYS A 3 5.15 0.27 25.05
C LYS A 3 4.80 -0.56 23.81
N ILE A 4 4.96 0.02 22.63
CA ILE A 4 4.73 -0.68 21.37
C ILE A 4 6.02 -0.80 20.54
N CYS A 5 6.26 -2.00 20.00
CA CYS A 5 7.40 -2.26 19.12
C CYS A 5 6.94 -2.56 17.70
N PHE A 6 7.36 -1.77 16.73
CA PHE A 6 7.12 -2.01 15.31
C PHE A 6 8.32 -2.70 14.66
N VAL A 7 8.10 -3.87 14.07
CA VAL A 7 9.15 -4.65 13.40
C VAL A 7 8.88 -4.74 11.91
N THR A 8 9.78 -4.18 11.10
CA THR A 8 9.73 -4.25 9.64
C THR A 8 11.09 -4.70 9.08
N THR A 9 11.12 -5.17 7.84
CA THR A 9 12.40 -5.58 7.22
C THR A 9 13.28 -4.37 6.89
N VAL A 10 12.68 -3.28 6.41
CA VAL A 10 13.39 -2.08 5.92
C VAL A 10 12.73 -0.81 6.44
N SER A 11 13.54 0.23 6.64
CA SER A 11 13.12 1.52 7.18
C SER A 11 12.12 2.27 6.29
N ILE A 12 12.19 2.11 4.98
CA ILE A 12 11.26 2.74 4.05
C ILE A 12 9.80 2.39 4.36
N THR A 13 9.55 1.18 4.87
CA THR A 13 8.20 0.76 5.30
C THR A 13 7.71 1.56 6.50
N ILE A 14 8.60 1.83 7.46
CA ILE A 14 8.29 2.65 8.64
C ILE A 14 7.97 4.08 8.20
N LYS A 15 8.85 4.67 7.38
CA LYS A 15 8.71 6.05 6.90
C LYS A 15 7.45 6.27 6.07
N ALA A 16 7.08 5.28 5.25
CA ALA A 16 5.93 5.39 4.36
C ALA A 16 4.58 5.14 5.05
N PHE A 17 4.52 4.26 6.06
CA PHE A 17 3.23 3.77 6.57
C PHE A 17 3.04 3.94 8.08
N LEU A 18 4.11 4.10 8.86
CA LEU A 18 4.02 4.09 10.32
C LEU A 18 4.40 5.42 10.98
N LEU A 19 5.16 6.29 10.30
CA LEU A 19 5.73 7.47 10.94
C LEU A 19 4.63 8.41 11.50
N GLN A 20 3.64 8.77 10.68
CA GLN A 20 2.54 9.64 11.12
C GLN A 20 1.68 8.97 12.21
N PHE A 21 1.47 7.65 12.12
CA PHE A 21 0.77 6.92 13.18
C PHE A 21 1.59 6.87 14.46
N THR A 22 2.92 6.81 14.37
CA THR A 22 3.80 6.90 15.55
C THR A 22 3.66 8.22 16.27
N ASP A 23 3.67 9.35 15.55
CA ASP A 23 3.47 10.67 16.15
C ASP A 23 2.10 10.75 16.85
N TYR A 24 1.07 10.17 16.25
CA TYR A 24 -0.25 10.07 16.86
C TYR A 24 -0.22 9.25 18.17
N LEU A 25 0.43 8.08 18.17
CA LEU A 25 0.57 7.21 19.35
C LEU A 25 1.35 7.88 20.48
N VAL A 26 2.47 8.56 20.19
CA VAL A 26 3.26 9.30 21.17
C VAL A 26 2.41 10.38 21.84
N ASN A 27 1.61 11.12 21.07
CA ASN A 27 0.66 12.10 21.60
C ASN A 27 -0.46 11.47 22.46
N LYS A 28 -0.67 10.15 22.36
CA LYS A 28 -1.59 9.36 23.21
C LYS A 28 -0.89 8.65 24.37
N GLY A 29 0.40 8.95 24.61
CA GLY A 29 1.17 8.44 25.75
C GLY A 29 1.82 7.07 25.53
N TYR A 30 2.05 6.67 24.28
CA TYR A 30 2.81 5.48 23.95
C TYR A 30 4.31 5.77 23.88
N ASP A 31 5.10 4.76 24.26
CA ASP A 31 6.54 4.67 24.03
C ASP A 31 6.78 3.72 22.84
N VAL A 32 7.39 4.22 21.77
CA VAL A 32 7.46 3.51 20.49
C VAL A 32 8.89 3.09 20.17
N THR A 33 9.08 1.82 19.85
CA THR A 33 10.36 1.30 19.37
C THR A 33 10.24 0.79 17.94
N PHE A 34 11.10 1.27 17.06
CA PHE A 34 11.26 0.71 15.71
C PHE A 34 12.38 -0.32 15.68
N ILE A 35 12.12 -1.45 15.03
CA ILE A 35 13.15 -2.46 14.72
C ILE A 35 13.12 -2.74 13.22
N CYS A 36 14.21 -2.44 12.54
CA CYS A 36 14.39 -2.77 11.12
C CYS A 36 15.86 -2.93 10.76
N ASN A 37 16.15 -3.18 9.49
CA ASN A 37 17.52 -3.19 8.98
C ASN A 37 18.22 -1.86 9.22
N THR A 38 19.54 -1.88 9.27
CA THR A 38 20.37 -0.70 9.56
C THR A 38 20.10 0.43 8.56
N ASP A 39 19.67 1.56 9.09
CA ASP A 39 19.50 2.82 8.37
C ASP A 39 19.87 3.98 9.32
N LYS A 40 20.91 4.73 8.98
CA LYS A 40 21.38 5.83 9.83
C LYS A 40 20.34 6.94 10.01
N SER A 41 19.53 7.20 9.01
CA SER A 41 18.48 8.23 9.08
C SER A 41 17.36 7.90 10.07
N MET A 42 17.24 6.64 10.53
CA MET A 42 16.29 6.28 11.58
C MET A 42 16.68 6.84 12.95
N TYR A 43 17.97 7.10 13.20
CA TYR A 43 18.43 7.72 14.45
C TYR A 43 17.99 9.20 14.56
N GLU A 44 17.77 9.86 13.43
CA GLU A 44 17.26 11.25 13.39
C GLU A 44 15.80 11.36 13.85
N LEU A 45 15.06 10.26 13.83
CA LEU A 45 13.67 10.19 14.30
C LEU A 45 13.58 9.91 15.80
N CYS A 46 14.68 9.52 16.45
CA CYS A 46 14.69 9.16 17.87
C CYS A 46 14.53 10.39 18.78
N ASN A 47 13.76 10.23 19.84
CA ASN A 47 13.58 11.19 20.93
C ASN A 47 13.26 10.45 22.23
N ASP A 48 12.76 11.13 23.26
CA ASP A 48 12.45 10.51 24.55
C ASP A 48 11.38 9.41 24.47
N HIS A 49 10.54 9.40 23.42
CA HIS A 49 9.42 8.47 23.22
C HIS A 49 9.50 7.67 21.95
N ILE A 50 10.51 7.90 21.11
CA ILE A 50 10.74 7.16 19.86
C ILE A 50 12.15 6.60 19.87
N HIS A 51 12.26 5.29 19.85
CA HIS A 51 13.51 4.55 19.89
C HIS A 51 13.74 3.74 18.61
N TYR A 52 14.98 3.52 18.26
CA TYR A 52 15.35 2.68 17.14
C TYR A 52 16.42 1.64 17.51
N ILE A 53 16.14 0.39 17.18
CA ILE A 53 17.09 -0.72 17.35
C ILE A 53 17.38 -1.36 15.99
N SER A 54 18.63 -1.28 15.58
CA SER A 54 19.08 -1.89 14.33
C SER A 54 19.23 -3.41 14.45
N VAL A 55 18.48 -4.15 13.63
CA VAL A 55 18.63 -5.60 13.47
C VAL A 55 18.80 -5.90 11.98
N PRO A 56 19.98 -6.39 11.54
CA PRO A 56 20.23 -6.64 10.13
C PRO A 56 19.32 -7.76 9.61
N MET A 57 18.31 -7.38 8.83
CA MET A 57 17.38 -8.29 8.18
C MET A 57 17.48 -8.14 6.66
N LYS A 58 17.85 -9.21 5.95
CA LYS A 58 17.89 -9.21 4.48
C LYS A 58 16.49 -9.48 3.89
N ARG A 59 16.26 -9.03 2.67
CA ARG A 59 15.08 -9.47 1.90
C ARG A 59 15.27 -10.93 1.48
N GLY A 60 14.30 -11.78 1.73
CA GLY A 60 14.36 -13.23 1.49
C GLY A 60 14.69 -14.02 2.77
N VAL A 61 14.23 -15.27 2.86
CA VAL A 61 14.51 -16.17 3.99
C VAL A 61 15.91 -16.71 3.81
N GLY A 62 16.80 -16.46 4.79
CA GLY A 62 18.21 -16.86 4.78
C GLY A 62 18.58 -17.76 5.96
N PHE A 63 19.80 -18.31 5.92
CA PHE A 63 20.37 -19.14 7.00
C PHE A 63 20.62 -18.35 8.31
N ASP A 64 20.65 -17.02 8.24
CA ASP A 64 20.78 -16.09 9.36
C ASP A 64 19.49 -15.94 10.20
N GLY A 65 18.39 -16.53 9.76
CA GLY A 65 17.09 -16.41 10.41
C GLY A 65 17.09 -16.82 11.89
N LEU A 66 17.80 -17.91 12.26
CA LEU A 66 17.90 -18.36 13.66
C LEU A 66 18.62 -17.33 14.54
N PHE A 67 19.69 -16.72 14.02
CA PHE A 67 20.42 -15.67 14.72
C PHE A 67 19.54 -14.44 14.96
N ILE A 68 18.81 -14.02 13.92
CA ILE A 68 17.86 -12.89 14.00
C ILE A 68 16.75 -13.16 15.03
N ILE A 69 16.15 -14.36 15.00
CA ILE A 69 15.12 -14.76 15.98
C ILE A 69 15.68 -14.72 17.41
N ASN A 70 16.88 -15.23 17.65
CA ASN A 70 17.50 -15.20 18.98
C ASN A 70 17.79 -13.76 19.44
N LYS A 71 18.31 -12.90 18.54
CA LYS A 71 18.55 -11.48 18.82
C LYS A 71 17.24 -10.74 19.16
N LEU A 72 16.19 -10.93 18.36
CA LEU A 72 14.87 -10.34 18.61
C LEU A 72 14.27 -10.86 19.93
N THR A 73 14.40 -12.18 20.22
CA THR A 73 13.90 -12.75 21.49
C THR A 73 14.56 -12.08 22.70
N LYS A 74 15.88 -11.82 22.64
CA LYS A 74 16.59 -11.13 23.72
C LYS A 74 16.08 -9.70 23.88
N ILE A 75 15.99 -8.94 22.76
CA ILE A 75 15.49 -7.55 22.76
C ILE A 75 14.08 -7.50 23.36
N PHE A 76 13.18 -8.39 22.96
CA PHE A 76 11.80 -8.38 23.44
C PHE A 76 11.69 -8.69 24.94
N LYS A 77 12.54 -9.61 25.47
CA LYS A 77 12.60 -9.90 26.91
C LYS A 77 13.16 -8.76 27.74
N GLU A 78 14.14 -8.02 27.22
CA GLU A 78 14.80 -6.93 27.93
C GLU A 78 13.92 -5.67 28.02
N ASN A 79 13.05 -5.44 27.03
CA ASN A 79 12.27 -4.19 26.95
C ASN A 79 10.81 -4.33 27.43
N ASN A 80 10.26 -5.53 27.57
CA ASN A 80 8.90 -5.80 28.06
C ASN A 80 7.84 -4.95 27.32
N TYR A 81 7.70 -5.16 26.00
CA TYR A 81 6.70 -4.47 25.20
C TYR A 81 5.29 -5.00 25.48
N ASP A 82 4.31 -4.11 25.61
CA ASP A 82 2.89 -4.46 25.73
C ASP A 82 2.36 -5.00 24.40
N ILE A 83 2.84 -4.45 23.27
CA ILE A 83 2.49 -4.92 21.94
C ILE A 83 3.77 -5.06 21.09
N ILE A 84 3.91 -6.18 20.40
CA ILE A 84 4.87 -6.35 19.30
C ILE A 84 4.10 -6.47 18.01
N GLN A 85 4.10 -5.40 17.22
CA GLN A 85 3.47 -5.31 15.92
C GLN A 85 4.51 -5.58 14.83
N TYR A 86 4.21 -6.44 13.88
CA TYR A 86 5.08 -6.74 12.76
C TYR A 86 4.31 -6.80 11.44
N SER A 87 4.99 -6.37 10.40
CA SER A 87 4.54 -6.39 9.01
C SER A 87 5.75 -6.70 8.12
N THR A 88 5.55 -6.92 6.84
CA THR A 88 6.54 -7.38 5.85
C THR A 88 6.99 -8.84 6.05
N PRO A 89 7.16 -9.62 4.97
CA PRO A 89 7.25 -11.09 5.06
C PRO A 89 8.34 -11.63 5.97
N ASN A 90 9.57 -11.10 5.88
CA ASN A 90 10.70 -11.61 6.68
C ASN A 90 10.62 -11.17 8.14
N ALA A 91 10.33 -9.88 8.37
CA ALA A 91 10.19 -9.35 9.73
C ALA A 91 9.07 -10.09 10.46
N SER A 92 7.91 -10.33 9.81
CA SER A 92 6.78 -11.04 10.39
C SER A 92 7.15 -12.48 10.78
N LEU A 93 7.90 -13.20 9.94
CA LEU A 93 8.33 -14.56 10.26
C LEU A 93 9.24 -14.57 11.49
N TYR A 94 10.26 -13.73 11.53
CA TYR A 94 11.22 -13.72 12.61
C TYR A 94 10.66 -13.15 13.91
N ALA A 95 9.93 -12.04 13.82
CA ALA A 95 9.34 -11.37 14.98
C ALA A 95 8.23 -12.20 15.62
N SER A 96 7.36 -12.86 14.83
CA SER A 96 6.28 -13.70 15.41
C SER A 96 6.82 -14.88 16.22
N ILE A 97 7.90 -15.52 15.74
CA ILE A 97 8.56 -16.60 16.46
C ILE A 97 9.27 -16.06 17.70
N ALA A 98 10.00 -14.96 17.58
CA ALA A 98 10.76 -14.35 18.67
C ALA A 98 9.84 -13.83 19.77
N ALA A 99 8.76 -13.13 19.43
CA ALA A 99 7.79 -12.60 20.38
C ALA A 99 7.09 -13.72 21.16
N LYS A 100 6.73 -14.83 20.48
CA LYS A 100 6.19 -16.00 21.17
C LYS A 100 7.22 -16.63 22.13
N ARG A 101 8.50 -16.72 21.76
CA ARG A 101 9.58 -17.22 22.63
C ARG A 101 9.86 -16.29 23.80
N ALA A 102 9.69 -14.99 23.60
CA ALA A 102 9.86 -13.99 24.65
C ALA A 102 8.72 -13.96 25.67
N GLY A 103 7.59 -14.61 25.37
CA GLY A 103 6.40 -14.61 26.21
C GLY A 103 5.50 -13.39 26.02
N CYS A 104 5.72 -12.56 24.98
CA CYS A 104 4.85 -11.43 24.71
C CYS A 104 3.44 -11.93 24.34
N GLU A 105 2.42 -11.42 25.00
CA GLU A 105 1.03 -11.83 24.82
C GLU A 105 0.42 -11.20 23.57
N ASN A 106 0.60 -9.89 23.38
CA ASN A 106 0.08 -9.17 22.23
C ASN A 106 1.07 -9.19 21.04
N ARG A 107 0.95 -10.23 20.23
CA ARG A 107 1.73 -10.45 19.00
C ARG A 107 0.85 -10.12 17.80
N LEU A 108 0.86 -8.84 17.41
CA LEU A 108 0.01 -8.29 16.37
C LEU A 108 0.66 -8.42 14.99
N TYR A 109 0.06 -9.22 14.13
CA TYR A 109 0.45 -9.30 12.72
C TYR A 109 -0.41 -8.37 11.87
N CYS A 110 0.19 -7.31 11.33
CA CYS A 110 -0.44 -6.48 10.31
C CYS A 110 -0.19 -7.10 8.93
N GLN A 111 -1.21 -7.73 8.38
CA GLN A 111 -1.16 -8.45 7.11
C GLN A 111 -1.32 -7.49 5.93
N TRP A 112 -0.22 -6.81 5.57
CA TRP A 112 -0.14 -5.84 4.49
C TRP A 112 0.10 -6.51 3.12
N GLY A 113 -0.75 -7.46 2.81
CA GLY A 113 -0.67 -8.27 1.61
C GLY A 113 -0.05 -9.65 1.83
N ILE A 114 -0.34 -10.56 0.93
CA ILE A 114 0.03 -11.96 1.02
C ILE A 114 0.95 -12.32 -0.14
N ARG A 115 2.21 -12.63 0.17
CA ARG A 115 3.24 -12.83 -0.86
C ARG A 115 2.91 -13.94 -1.85
N TYR A 116 2.33 -15.05 -1.40
CA TYR A 116 2.08 -16.20 -2.27
C TYR A 116 0.92 -16.02 -3.25
N MET A 117 0.09 -14.96 -3.11
CA MET A 117 -0.92 -14.59 -4.09
C MET A 117 -0.32 -14.23 -5.46
N GLY A 118 0.93 -13.76 -5.48
CA GLY A 118 1.64 -13.46 -6.72
C GLY A 118 2.16 -14.68 -7.50
N PHE A 119 1.93 -15.90 -6.98
CA PHE A 119 2.36 -17.14 -7.65
C PHE A 119 1.14 -17.94 -8.11
N GLU A 120 1.06 -18.27 -9.38
CA GLU A 120 -0.04 -19.05 -9.96
C GLU A 120 -0.07 -20.50 -9.42
N GLY A 121 1.09 -21.04 -8.99
CA GLY A 121 1.19 -22.40 -8.45
C GLY A 121 2.64 -22.81 -8.12
N GLY A 122 2.84 -24.11 -7.91
CA GLY A 122 4.15 -24.74 -7.73
C GLY A 122 4.73 -24.65 -6.32
N ILE A 123 5.96 -25.15 -6.17
CA ILE A 123 6.65 -25.32 -4.88
C ILE A 123 6.85 -23.95 -4.18
N LYS A 124 7.13 -22.89 -4.93
CA LYS A 124 7.30 -21.55 -4.35
C LYS A 124 6.02 -21.07 -3.66
N ARG A 125 4.85 -21.22 -4.30
CA ARG A 125 3.55 -20.87 -3.70
C ARG A 125 3.33 -21.65 -2.40
N MET A 126 3.59 -22.96 -2.42
CA MET A 126 3.44 -23.81 -1.26
C MET A 126 4.35 -23.39 -0.09
N ILE A 127 5.63 -23.13 -0.35
CA ILE A 127 6.58 -22.67 0.69
C ILE A 127 6.11 -21.34 1.29
N PHE A 128 5.78 -20.33 0.49
CA PHE A 128 5.34 -19.04 1.02
C PHE A 128 3.99 -19.12 1.73
N LYS A 129 3.09 -20.02 1.31
CA LYS A 129 1.85 -20.30 2.05
C LYS A 129 2.13 -20.92 3.43
N GLN A 130 3.11 -21.82 3.53
CA GLN A 130 3.49 -22.40 4.84
C GLN A 130 4.15 -21.34 5.75
N ILE A 131 4.99 -20.47 5.20
CA ILE A 131 5.56 -19.35 5.96
C ILE A 131 4.44 -18.46 6.50
N GLU A 132 3.47 -18.08 5.67
CA GLU A 132 2.31 -17.28 6.09
C GLU A 132 1.51 -17.96 7.21
N LYS A 133 1.25 -19.28 7.08
CA LYS A 133 0.61 -20.06 8.14
C LYS A 133 1.39 -20.03 9.45
N ILE A 134 2.72 -20.12 9.41
CA ILE A 134 3.56 -20.06 10.61
C ILE A 134 3.41 -18.69 11.28
N VAL A 135 3.48 -17.60 10.51
CA VAL A 135 3.28 -16.24 11.03
C VAL A 135 1.91 -16.14 11.71
N CYS A 136 0.85 -16.52 11.02
CA CYS A 136 -0.51 -16.51 11.55
C CYS A 136 -0.67 -17.34 12.83
N GLN A 137 -0.06 -18.53 12.90
CA GLN A 137 -0.12 -19.39 14.08
C GLN A 137 0.63 -18.83 15.30
N LYS A 138 1.76 -18.12 15.08
CA LYS A 138 2.57 -17.54 16.16
C LYS A 138 2.01 -16.21 16.66
N SER A 139 1.25 -15.48 15.85
CA SER A 139 0.57 -14.26 16.25
C SER A 139 -0.59 -14.53 17.20
N SER A 140 -0.95 -13.61 18.07
CA SER A 140 -2.16 -13.66 18.91
C SER A 140 -3.34 -13.00 18.19
N VAL A 141 -3.08 -11.91 17.47
CA VAL A 141 -4.06 -11.10 16.74
C VAL A 141 -3.54 -10.85 15.31
N ILE A 142 -4.43 -10.82 14.34
CA ILE A 142 -4.13 -10.51 12.94
C ILE A 142 -5.01 -9.35 12.51
N GLU A 143 -4.39 -8.30 11.99
CA GLU A 143 -5.06 -7.14 11.45
C GLU A 143 -4.80 -7.07 9.94
N CYS A 144 -5.86 -7.23 9.15
CA CYS A 144 -5.79 -7.14 7.70
C CYS A 144 -6.07 -5.70 7.26
N GLU A 145 -5.38 -5.25 6.23
CA GLU A 145 -5.62 -3.91 5.70
C GLU A 145 -6.78 -3.83 4.69
N SER A 146 -7.47 -4.96 4.41
CA SER A 146 -8.65 -4.98 3.55
C SER A 146 -9.59 -6.16 3.86
N HIS A 147 -10.88 -5.97 3.63
CA HIS A 147 -11.89 -7.03 3.80
C HIS A 147 -11.68 -8.20 2.84
N SER A 148 -11.27 -7.93 1.61
CA SER A 148 -11.00 -8.98 0.62
C SER A 148 -9.78 -9.82 0.98
N ILE A 149 -8.72 -9.24 1.55
CA ILE A 149 -7.55 -9.97 2.09
C ILE A 149 -7.97 -10.80 3.32
N TYR A 150 -8.79 -10.25 4.22
CA TYR A 150 -9.34 -11.00 5.34
C TYR A 150 -10.14 -12.23 4.85
N ASN A 151 -11.10 -12.02 3.95
CA ASN A 151 -11.91 -13.09 3.39
C ASN A 151 -11.07 -14.14 2.65
N PHE A 152 -10.10 -13.71 1.86
CA PHE A 152 -9.14 -14.59 1.21
C PHE A 152 -8.38 -15.45 2.23
N SER A 153 -7.90 -14.85 3.32
CA SER A 153 -7.15 -15.54 4.36
C SER A 153 -7.98 -16.61 5.08
N ILE A 154 -9.26 -16.33 5.36
CA ILE A 154 -10.19 -17.29 5.95
C ILE A 154 -10.47 -18.44 4.98
N ASN A 155 -10.75 -18.14 3.72
CA ASN A 155 -10.99 -19.15 2.68
C ASN A 155 -9.77 -20.06 2.44
N GLU A 156 -8.55 -19.50 2.49
CA GLU A 156 -7.30 -20.25 2.41
C GLU A 156 -6.93 -20.98 3.71
N LYS A 157 -7.75 -20.84 4.75
CA LYS A 157 -7.56 -21.47 6.09
C LYS A 157 -6.21 -21.13 6.70
N LEU A 158 -5.80 -19.85 6.63
CA LEU A 158 -4.58 -19.38 7.26
C LEU A 158 -4.73 -19.27 8.78
N TYR A 159 -5.91 -18.86 9.24
CA TYR A 159 -6.30 -18.72 10.65
C TYR A 159 -7.83 -18.74 10.80
N PRO A 160 -8.37 -18.98 12.00
CA PRO A 160 -9.82 -18.91 12.26
C PRO A 160 -10.30 -17.45 12.26
N ALA A 161 -11.56 -17.23 11.87
CA ALA A 161 -12.14 -15.88 11.76
C ALA A 161 -12.03 -15.05 13.07
N SER A 162 -12.12 -15.72 14.24
CA SER A 162 -12.00 -15.06 15.55
C SER A 162 -10.63 -14.44 15.83
N LYS A 163 -9.60 -14.74 15.03
CA LYS A 163 -8.23 -14.26 15.20
C LYS A 163 -7.89 -13.07 14.32
N GLY A 164 -8.67 -12.84 13.29
CA GLY A 164 -8.46 -11.78 12.32
C GLY A 164 -9.49 -10.68 12.44
N SER A 165 -9.10 -9.47 12.07
CA SER A 165 -9.98 -8.30 12.00
C SER A 165 -9.54 -7.37 10.89
N VAL A 166 -10.44 -6.50 10.47
CA VAL A 166 -10.16 -5.30 9.66
C VAL A 166 -10.60 -4.12 10.51
N ILE A 167 -9.70 -3.18 10.77
CA ILE A 167 -10.05 -1.99 11.54
C ILE A 167 -10.70 -0.99 10.61
N TRP A 168 -11.90 -0.56 10.97
CA TRP A 168 -12.75 0.34 10.18
C TRP A 168 -13.00 -0.21 8.77
N ASN A 169 -12.47 0.48 7.74
CA ASN A 169 -12.59 0.03 6.34
C ASN A 169 -11.27 -0.51 5.77
N GLY A 170 -10.27 -0.71 6.64
CA GLY A 170 -8.95 -1.15 6.24
C GLY A 170 -7.99 0.01 5.97
N SER A 171 -6.97 -0.24 5.13
CA SER A 171 -5.82 0.62 4.86
C SER A 171 -4.74 0.58 5.97
N ALA A 172 -3.47 0.70 5.55
CA ALA A 172 -2.33 0.71 6.47
C ALA A 172 -2.19 2.05 7.23
N CYS A 173 -2.53 3.17 6.57
CA CYS A 173 -2.31 4.51 7.13
C CYS A 173 -3.38 5.55 6.74
N GLY A 174 -4.42 5.17 5.98
CA GLY A 174 -5.43 6.14 5.51
C GLY A 174 -4.86 7.21 4.57
N VAL A 175 -5.60 8.31 4.42
CA VAL A 175 -5.20 9.43 3.58
C VAL A 175 -5.22 10.73 4.39
N ASP A 176 -4.11 11.43 4.39
CA ASP A 176 -3.99 12.78 4.97
C ASP A 176 -4.63 13.81 4.04
N LEU A 177 -5.85 14.23 4.37
CA LEU A 177 -6.61 15.21 3.58
C LEU A 177 -5.99 16.62 3.64
N ASN A 178 -5.06 16.89 4.57
CA ASN A 178 -4.31 18.14 4.61
C ASN A 178 -3.18 18.15 3.57
N LYS A 179 -2.65 16.98 3.19
CA LYS A 179 -1.71 16.80 2.08
C LYS A 179 -2.47 16.79 0.75
N TYR A 180 -3.52 15.97 0.62
CA TYR A 180 -4.33 15.81 -0.60
C TYR A 180 -5.45 16.85 -0.67
N ARG A 181 -5.05 18.11 -0.91
CA ARG A 181 -5.89 19.30 -0.85
C ARG A 181 -6.69 19.51 -2.13
N ILE A 182 -7.96 19.08 -2.12
CA ILE A 182 -8.87 19.23 -3.28
C ILE A 182 -9.10 20.70 -3.65
N ASP A 183 -9.08 21.62 -2.70
CA ASP A 183 -9.17 23.08 -2.91
C ASP A 183 -7.99 23.65 -3.70
N LYS A 184 -6.86 22.96 -3.74
CA LYS A 184 -5.67 23.32 -4.54
C LYS A 184 -5.64 22.65 -5.91
N LYS A 185 -6.54 21.69 -6.19
CA LYS A 185 -6.53 20.89 -7.42
C LYS A 185 -6.45 21.76 -8.68
N SER A 186 -7.29 22.80 -8.78
CA SER A 186 -7.35 23.67 -9.97
C SER A 186 -6.03 24.39 -10.23
N ILE A 187 -5.38 24.94 -9.18
CA ILE A 187 -4.11 25.66 -9.29
C ILE A 187 -2.99 24.67 -9.68
N TRP A 188 -2.88 23.56 -8.96
CA TRP A 188 -1.85 22.55 -9.23
C TRP A 188 -2.01 21.91 -10.61
N ARG A 189 -3.26 21.71 -11.07
CA ARG A 189 -3.54 21.20 -12.42
C ARG A 189 -2.95 22.12 -13.50
N GLN A 190 -3.20 23.40 -13.41
CA GLN A 190 -2.67 24.38 -14.37
C GLN A 190 -1.14 24.41 -14.34
N GLU A 191 -0.54 24.45 -13.16
CA GLU A 191 0.92 24.47 -12.98
C GLU A 191 1.57 23.20 -13.59
N VAL A 192 1.12 22.01 -13.20
CA VAL A 192 1.70 20.73 -13.63
C VAL A 192 1.45 20.48 -15.11
N ARG A 193 0.25 20.77 -15.63
CA ARG A 193 -0.03 20.60 -17.07
C ARG A 193 0.85 21.54 -17.92
N LYS A 194 1.08 22.77 -17.46
CA LYS A 194 2.01 23.69 -18.12
C LYS A 194 3.45 23.18 -18.07
N GLU A 195 3.90 22.70 -16.91
CA GLU A 195 5.24 22.12 -16.72
C GLU A 195 5.48 20.93 -17.68
N LEU A 196 4.48 20.08 -17.83
CA LEU A 196 4.55 18.87 -18.65
C LEU A 196 4.12 19.07 -20.12
N ASN A 197 3.82 20.30 -20.54
CA ASN A 197 3.31 20.62 -21.87
C ASN A 197 2.03 19.86 -22.27
N ILE A 198 1.14 19.60 -21.30
CA ILE A 198 -0.16 18.97 -21.52
C ILE A 198 -1.20 20.07 -21.77
N THR A 199 -1.98 19.94 -22.84
CA THR A 199 -3.06 20.89 -23.14
C THR A 199 -4.17 20.83 -22.08
N GLU A 200 -4.83 21.96 -21.80
CA GLU A 200 -5.81 22.04 -20.72
C GLU A 200 -7.00 21.09 -20.90
N ASN A 201 -7.44 20.89 -22.14
CA ASN A 201 -8.58 20.05 -22.48
C ASN A 201 -8.22 18.57 -22.75
N ALA A 202 -6.96 18.21 -22.65
CA ALA A 202 -6.55 16.82 -22.87
C ALA A 202 -7.04 15.90 -21.75
N THR A 203 -7.50 14.70 -22.11
CA THR A 203 -7.78 13.65 -21.13
C THR A 203 -6.46 13.02 -20.68
N VAL A 204 -6.22 12.99 -19.36
CA VAL A 204 -4.99 12.48 -18.75
C VAL A 204 -5.31 11.31 -17.83
N PHE A 205 -4.79 10.16 -18.18
CA PHE A 205 -4.78 8.98 -17.32
C PHE A 205 -3.50 8.96 -16.50
N GLY A 206 -3.59 8.58 -15.24
CA GLY A 206 -2.45 8.59 -14.34
C GLY A 206 -2.09 7.22 -13.79
N TYR A 207 -0.82 7.05 -13.52
CA TYR A 207 -0.25 5.90 -12.82
C TYR A 207 0.77 6.38 -11.80
N VAL A 208 0.75 5.83 -10.59
CA VAL A 208 1.74 6.13 -9.54
C VAL A 208 2.24 4.84 -8.93
N GLY A 209 3.56 4.66 -8.91
CA GLY A 209 4.21 3.50 -8.30
C GLY A 209 5.44 3.04 -9.06
N ARG A 210 6.04 1.93 -8.63
CA ARG A 210 7.15 1.31 -9.36
C ARG A 210 6.65 0.82 -10.72
N ILE A 211 7.33 1.18 -11.78
CA ILE A 211 6.96 0.80 -13.15
C ILE A 211 7.46 -0.61 -13.39
N THR A 212 6.61 -1.60 -13.10
CA THR A 212 6.96 -3.02 -13.10
C THR A 212 5.83 -3.86 -13.69
N ARG A 213 6.19 -5.08 -14.09
CA ARG A 213 5.23 -6.04 -14.65
C ARG A 213 4.12 -6.41 -13.65
N ASP A 214 4.45 -6.66 -12.39
CA ASP A 214 3.47 -7.05 -11.37
C ASP A 214 2.53 -5.90 -10.96
N LYS A 215 2.88 -4.66 -11.30
CA LYS A 215 2.03 -3.48 -11.16
C LYS A 215 1.17 -3.18 -12.40
N GLY A 216 1.17 -4.08 -13.40
CA GLY A 216 0.35 -3.98 -14.60
C GLY A 216 0.81 -2.92 -15.61
N ALA A 217 2.08 -2.50 -15.54
CA ALA A 217 2.60 -1.50 -16.46
C ALA A 217 2.60 -1.97 -17.92
N ASN A 218 2.77 -3.28 -18.18
CA ASN A 218 2.67 -3.83 -19.55
C ASN A 218 1.26 -3.68 -20.10
N GLU A 219 0.24 -4.02 -19.33
CA GLU A 219 -1.16 -3.93 -19.73
C GLU A 219 -1.56 -2.48 -20.00
N LEU A 220 -1.16 -1.56 -19.13
CA LEU A 220 -1.44 -0.15 -19.27
C LEU A 220 -0.79 0.44 -20.53
N LEU A 221 0.51 0.18 -20.72
CA LEU A 221 1.24 0.66 -21.91
C LEU A 221 0.72 0.02 -23.20
N SER A 222 0.36 -1.28 -23.17
CA SER A 222 -0.24 -1.96 -24.32
C SER A 222 -1.58 -1.32 -24.69
N ALA A 223 -2.43 -1.07 -23.71
CA ALA A 223 -3.72 -0.42 -23.94
C ALA A 223 -3.55 0.98 -24.49
N PHE A 224 -2.66 1.79 -23.93
CA PHE A 224 -2.39 3.14 -24.43
C PHE A 224 -1.83 3.13 -25.85
N ARG A 225 -0.98 2.18 -26.21
CA ARG A 225 -0.46 2.04 -27.57
C ARG A 225 -1.58 1.80 -28.59
N GLU A 226 -2.61 1.05 -28.24
CA GLU A 226 -3.76 0.81 -29.12
C GLU A 226 -4.71 2.04 -29.14
N VAL A 227 -5.11 2.57 -27.98
CA VAL A 227 -6.03 3.71 -27.86
C VAL A 227 -5.50 4.95 -28.60
N THR A 228 -4.21 5.25 -28.48
CA THR A 228 -3.61 6.45 -29.11
C THR A 228 -3.48 6.38 -30.63
N LYS A 229 -3.85 5.26 -31.27
CA LYS A 229 -4.00 5.18 -32.72
C LYS A 229 -5.25 5.91 -33.25
N THR A 230 -6.27 6.01 -32.41
CA THR A 230 -7.59 6.53 -32.80
C THR A 230 -8.09 7.67 -31.94
N LYS A 231 -7.62 7.79 -30.69
CA LYS A 231 -8.04 8.81 -29.72
C LYS A 231 -6.84 9.57 -29.16
N GLU A 232 -7.04 10.83 -28.82
CA GLU A 232 -6.03 11.65 -28.17
C GLU A 232 -6.22 11.63 -26.65
N ALA A 233 -5.27 10.99 -25.96
CA ALA A 233 -5.19 10.95 -24.51
C ALA A 233 -3.74 10.84 -24.06
N TYR A 234 -3.44 11.33 -22.87
CA TYR A 234 -2.10 11.25 -22.27
C TYR A 234 -2.07 10.24 -21.13
N LEU A 235 -0.95 9.55 -20.98
CA LEU A 235 -0.62 8.72 -19.83
C LEU A 235 0.51 9.36 -19.04
N LEU A 236 0.22 9.82 -17.83
CA LEU A 236 1.20 10.35 -16.89
C LEU A 236 1.62 9.27 -15.89
N MET A 237 2.86 8.80 -16.01
CA MET A 237 3.43 7.75 -15.16
C MET A 237 4.43 8.33 -14.18
N ILE A 238 4.16 8.17 -12.88
CA ILE A 238 5.02 8.69 -11.81
C ILE A 238 5.67 7.54 -11.06
N GLY A 239 6.99 7.50 -11.07
CA GLY A 239 7.77 6.48 -10.40
C GLY A 239 8.95 6.00 -11.21
N MET A 240 9.65 5.01 -10.67
CA MET A 240 10.89 4.50 -11.26
C MET A 240 10.68 3.11 -11.87
N PHE A 241 11.40 2.84 -12.94
CA PHE A 241 11.57 1.48 -13.45
C PHE A 241 12.37 0.63 -12.45
N ASP A 242 11.99 -0.63 -12.30
CA ASP A 242 12.67 -1.59 -11.43
C ASP A 242 13.32 -2.69 -12.28
N ASP A 243 14.65 -2.73 -12.31
CA ASP A 243 15.42 -3.67 -13.11
C ASP A 243 15.18 -5.14 -12.74
N ALA A 244 14.74 -5.40 -11.49
CA ALA A 244 14.45 -6.76 -11.03
C ALA A 244 13.10 -7.32 -11.53
N ASN A 245 12.20 -6.45 -12.01
CA ASN A 245 10.87 -6.83 -12.51
C ASN A 245 10.49 -5.97 -13.72
N THR A 246 11.28 -6.09 -14.77
CA THR A 246 11.20 -5.27 -15.97
C THR A 246 9.91 -5.46 -16.75
N ILE A 247 9.46 -4.40 -17.40
CA ILE A 247 8.40 -4.43 -18.39
C ILE A 247 8.95 -4.95 -19.73
N ASN A 248 8.04 -5.25 -20.67
CA ASN A 248 8.40 -5.64 -22.02
C ASN A 248 9.24 -4.53 -22.71
N ALA A 249 10.37 -4.93 -23.31
CA ALA A 249 11.32 -3.98 -23.90
C ALA A 249 10.70 -3.17 -25.05
N ASP A 250 9.87 -3.79 -25.90
CA ASP A 250 9.20 -3.10 -27.01
C ASP A 250 8.20 -2.05 -26.51
N LEU A 251 7.49 -2.35 -25.41
CA LEU A 251 6.57 -1.39 -24.80
C LEU A 251 7.33 -0.24 -24.15
N ARG A 252 8.47 -0.52 -23.54
CA ARG A 252 9.33 0.52 -22.96
C ARG A 252 9.84 1.44 -24.05
N GLU A 253 10.42 0.91 -25.11
CA GLU A 253 10.93 1.69 -26.24
C GLU A 253 9.83 2.53 -26.90
N TRP A 254 8.65 1.94 -27.13
CA TRP A 254 7.50 2.67 -27.65
C TRP A 254 7.10 3.81 -26.71
N SER A 255 6.98 3.55 -25.42
CA SER A 255 6.51 4.53 -24.44
C SER A 255 7.48 5.71 -24.28
N GLU A 256 8.79 5.46 -24.32
CA GLU A 256 9.82 6.49 -24.24
C GLU A 256 9.84 7.41 -25.50
N LYS A 257 9.38 6.91 -26.67
CA LYS A 257 9.28 7.67 -27.92
C LYS A 257 7.91 8.30 -28.16
N SER A 258 6.90 7.89 -27.41
CA SER A 258 5.52 8.35 -27.60
C SER A 258 5.32 9.74 -27.04
N LYS A 259 4.74 10.66 -27.83
CA LYS A 259 4.31 11.98 -27.33
C LYS A 259 3.15 11.92 -26.33
N TYR A 260 2.49 10.77 -26.21
CA TYR A 260 1.32 10.57 -25.35
C TYR A 260 1.67 9.97 -23.98
N VAL A 261 2.92 9.52 -23.77
CA VAL A 261 3.36 8.96 -22.48
C VAL A 261 4.39 9.89 -21.86
N ILE A 262 4.10 10.32 -20.64
CA ILE A 262 4.95 11.25 -19.89
C ILE A 262 5.42 10.53 -18.63
N PHE A 263 6.74 10.45 -18.46
CA PHE A 263 7.36 9.89 -17.26
C PHE A 263 7.83 11.00 -16.33
N VAL A 264 7.53 10.83 -15.06
CA VAL A 264 8.05 11.66 -13.97
C VAL A 264 8.71 10.74 -12.97
N ASP A 265 9.90 11.06 -12.53
CA ASP A 265 10.59 10.30 -11.49
C ASP A 265 9.83 10.30 -10.17
N TRP A 266 10.31 9.50 -9.21
CA TRP A 266 9.75 9.49 -7.87
C TRP A 266 9.73 10.92 -7.26
N THR A 267 8.63 11.26 -6.63
CA THR A 267 8.44 12.55 -5.95
C THR A 267 7.69 12.37 -4.63
N ASP A 268 7.98 13.21 -3.65
CA ASP A 268 7.25 13.35 -2.39
C ASP A 268 5.99 14.24 -2.50
N LYS A 269 5.86 14.98 -3.65
CA LYS A 269 4.75 15.90 -3.95
C LYS A 269 3.75 15.31 -4.95
N VAL A 270 3.45 14.03 -4.80
CA VAL A 270 2.59 13.28 -5.74
C VAL A 270 1.18 13.88 -5.86
N GLU A 271 0.68 14.53 -4.81
CA GLU A 271 -0.63 15.20 -4.77
C GLU A 271 -0.78 16.28 -5.86
N ARG A 272 0.30 16.96 -6.21
CA ARG A 272 0.29 17.94 -7.32
C ARG A 272 0.08 17.26 -8.67
N TYR A 273 0.71 16.11 -8.87
CA TYR A 273 0.61 15.37 -10.14
C TYR A 273 -0.74 14.68 -10.29
N TYR A 274 -1.33 14.16 -9.20
CA TYR A 274 -2.73 13.69 -9.24
C TYR A 274 -3.67 14.79 -9.75
N SER A 275 -3.41 16.06 -9.42
CA SER A 275 -4.25 17.17 -9.89
C SER A 275 -4.27 17.33 -11.41
N ALA A 276 -3.20 16.92 -12.11
CA ALA A 276 -3.11 17.00 -13.58
C ALA A 276 -3.89 15.88 -14.30
N MET A 277 -4.27 14.83 -13.58
CA MET A 277 -4.96 13.64 -14.11
C MET A 277 -6.48 13.83 -14.12
N ASP A 278 -7.17 13.00 -14.91
CA ASP A 278 -8.62 12.88 -14.95
C ASP A 278 -9.12 11.51 -14.46
N VAL A 279 -8.35 10.45 -14.74
CA VAL A 279 -8.62 9.06 -14.31
C VAL A 279 -7.33 8.46 -13.78
N PHE A 280 -7.41 7.67 -12.72
CA PHE A 280 -6.27 6.96 -12.16
C PHE A 280 -6.30 5.47 -12.52
N CYS A 281 -5.16 4.90 -12.93
CA CYS A 281 -5.04 3.50 -13.33
C CYS A 281 -4.15 2.73 -12.36
N SER A 282 -4.67 1.64 -11.77
CA SER A 282 -3.92 0.73 -10.93
C SER A 282 -4.21 -0.72 -11.33
N LEU A 283 -3.36 -1.27 -12.19
CA LEU A 283 -3.58 -2.57 -12.84
C LEU A 283 -2.76 -3.70 -12.21
N SER A 284 -2.48 -3.61 -10.92
CA SER A 284 -1.66 -4.57 -10.18
C SER A 284 -2.23 -5.99 -10.21
N TYR A 285 -1.34 -6.98 -10.27
CA TYR A 285 -1.74 -8.40 -10.19
C TYR A 285 -2.02 -8.86 -8.76
N ARG A 286 -1.58 -8.10 -7.77
CA ARG A 286 -1.79 -8.34 -6.35
C ARG A 286 -1.54 -7.06 -5.56
N GLU A 287 -2.33 -6.82 -4.55
CA GLU A 287 -2.16 -5.74 -3.58
C GLU A 287 -2.56 -6.21 -2.17
N GLY A 288 -2.08 -5.51 -1.16
CA GLY A 288 -2.65 -5.63 0.19
C GLY A 288 -3.89 -4.77 0.34
N PHE A 289 -3.81 -3.54 -0.22
CA PHE A 289 -4.91 -2.59 -0.26
C PHE A 289 -4.90 -1.77 -1.57
N GLY A 290 -3.90 -0.94 -1.79
CA GLY A 290 -3.82 -0.04 -2.93
C GLY A 290 -3.93 1.43 -2.53
N LEU A 291 -3.07 1.86 -1.61
CA LEU A 291 -3.08 3.24 -1.07
C LEU A 291 -3.09 4.31 -2.15
N VAL A 292 -2.33 4.12 -3.23
CA VAL A 292 -2.27 5.08 -4.34
C VAL A 292 -3.63 5.34 -5.01
N VAL A 293 -4.57 4.36 -4.94
CA VAL A 293 -5.93 4.53 -5.47
C VAL A 293 -6.73 5.49 -4.60
N ILE A 294 -6.70 5.30 -3.28
CA ILE A 294 -7.42 6.21 -2.36
C ILE A 294 -6.75 7.59 -2.25
N GLU A 295 -5.43 7.69 -2.48
CA GLU A 295 -4.73 8.97 -2.62
C GLU A 295 -5.21 9.73 -3.87
N ALA A 296 -5.31 9.04 -5.01
CA ALA A 296 -5.86 9.61 -6.23
C ALA A 296 -7.34 10.00 -6.06
N ALA A 297 -8.13 9.15 -5.42
CA ALA A 297 -9.52 9.42 -5.08
C ALA A 297 -9.68 10.65 -4.17
N ALA A 298 -8.75 10.88 -3.24
CA ALA A 298 -8.70 12.10 -2.42
C ALA A 298 -8.50 13.37 -3.25
N MET A 299 -7.90 13.25 -4.41
CA MET A 299 -7.81 14.35 -5.39
C MET A 299 -8.95 14.34 -6.42
N GLY A 300 -10.03 13.59 -6.13
CA GLY A 300 -11.23 13.53 -6.97
C GLY A 300 -10.96 12.86 -8.32
N LEU A 301 -10.22 11.75 -8.33
CA LEU A 301 -9.98 10.93 -9.51
C LEU A 301 -10.68 9.57 -9.37
N PRO A 302 -11.53 9.18 -10.32
CA PRO A 302 -12.05 7.82 -10.36
C PRO A 302 -10.94 6.84 -10.75
N GLY A 303 -11.06 5.59 -10.27
CA GLY A 303 -10.05 4.55 -10.50
C GLY A 303 -10.45 3.53 -11.57
N ILE A 304 -9.53 3.17 -12.49
CA ILE A 304 -9.57 1.91 -13.22
C ILE A 304 -8.65 0.96 -12.48
N VAL A 305 -9.22 -0.02 -11.79
CA VAL A 305 -8.45 -0.91 -10.91
C VAL A 305 -8.71 -2.38 -11.23
N THR A 306 -7.71 -3.23 -10.99
CA THR A 306 -7.88 -4.67 -11.20
C THR A 306 -8.74 -5.32 -10.12
N ASN A 307 -9.56 -6.29 -10.54
CA ASN A 307 -10.38 -7.13 -9.66
C ASN A 307 -9.50 -8.18 -8.96
N VAL A 308 -8.68 -7.73 -8.01
CA VAL A 308 -7.83 -8.59 -7.17
C VAL A 308 -8.05 -8.25 -5.69
N PRO A 309 -7.90 -9.22 -4.78
CA PRO A 309 -7.99 -8.95 -3.35
C PRO A 309 -7.07 -7.81 -2.92
N GLY A 310 -7.54 -6.99 -2.00
CA GLY A 310 -6.91 -5.75 -1.57
C GLY A 310 -7.37 -4.57 -2.39
N GLN A 311 -7.18 -4.62 -3.70
CA GLN A 311 -7.47 -3.49 -4.58
C GLN A 311 -8.96 -3.24 -4.79
N VAL A 312 -9.78 -4.30 -4.81
CA VAL A 312 -11.25 -4.19 -4.93
C VAL A 312 -11.91 -3.41 -3.79
N ASP A 313 -11.25 -3.32 -2.65
CA ASP A 313 -11.77 -2.58 -1.48
C ASP A 313 -11.58 -1.06 -1.60
N THR A 314 -10.79 -0.61 -2.57
CA THR A 314 -10.44 0.81 -2.73
C THR A 314 -11.45 1.63 -3.51
N ILE A 315 -12.37 0.99 -4.21
CA ILE A 315 -13.42 1.64 -5.00
C ILE A 315 -14.79 1.01 -4.75
N ALA A 316 -15.85 1.75 -5.01
CA ALA A 316 -17.21 1.25 -5.19
C ALA A 316 -17.47 1.13 -6.71
N PRO A 317 -17.49 -0.09 -7.29
CA PRO A 317 -17.60 -0.27 -8.73
C PRO A 317 -18.84 0.41 -9.31
N ASP A 318 -18.69 1.04 -10.48
CA ASP A 318 -19.73 1.77 -11.21
C ASP A 318 -20.33 2.95 -10.41
N VAL A 319 -19.64 3.41 -9.37
CA VAL A 319 -20.00 4.59 -8.55
C VAL A 319 -18.85 5.59 -8.50
N ASP A 320 -17.62 5.10 -8.29
CA ASP A 320 -16.43 5.94 -8.17
C ASP A 320 -15.20 5.37 -8.92
N GLY A 321 -15.43 4.32 -9.74
CA GLY A 321 -14.41 3.72 -10.60
C GLY A 321 -14.88 2.44 -11.27
N TRP A 322 -13.98 1.80 -12.00
CA TRP A 322 -14.24 0.62 -12.82
C TRP A 322 -13.32 -0.54 -12.40
N LEU A 323 -13.88 -1.74 -12.29
CA LEU A 323 -13.12 -2.97 -12.10
C LEU A 323 -12.82 -3.64 -13.44
N VAL A 324 -11.55 -3.96 -13.66
CA VAL A 324 -11.10 -4.73 -14.84
C VAL A 324 -10.42 -6.04 -14.41
N PRO A 325 -10.56 -7.13 -15.18
CA PRO A 325 -9.80 -8.35 -14.88
C PRO A 325 -8.29 -8.10 -14.98
N ALA A 326 -7.51 -8.67 -14.05
CA ALA A 326 -6.06 -8.58 -14.13
C ALA A 326 -5.53 -9.24 -15.42
N LYS A 327 -4.51 -8.66 -16.03
CA LYS A 327 -3.86 -9.12 -17.28
C LYS A 327 -4.80 -9.12 -18.50
N ASN A 328 -5.86 -8.36 -18.51
CA ASN A 328 -6.80 -8.26 -19.64
C ASN A 328 -6.68 -6.89 -20.31
N VAL A 329 -5.83 -6.82 -21.34
CA VAL A 329 -5.56 -5.58 -22.08
C VAL A 329 -6.81 -5.06 -22.80
N ASP A 330 -7.61 -5.97 -23.40
CA ASP A 330 -8.82 -5.58 -24.16
C ASP A 330 -9.84 -4.87 -23.27
N GLN A 331 -10.04 -5.37 -22.04
CA GLN A 331 -10.94 -4.70 -21.09
C GLN A 331 -10.39 -3.35 -20.63
N VAL A 332 -9.07 -3.23 -20.50
CA VAL A 332 -8.44 -1.93 -20.18
C VAL A 332 -8.64 -0.94 -21.32
N ILE A 333 -8.45 -1.36 -22.60
CA ILE A 333 -8.70 -0.54 -23.78
C ILE A 333 -10.16 -0.05 -23.76
N TYR A 334 -11.10 -0.98 -23.65
CA TYR A 334 -12.53 -0.65 -23.61
C TYR A 334 -12.85 0.39 -22.53
N THR A 335 -12.33 0.21 -21.32
CA THR A 335 -12.60 1.12 -20.20
C THR A 335 -11.96 2.50 -20.39
N ILE A 336 -10.73 2.55 -20.95
CA ILE A 336 -10.08 3.82 -21.29
C ILE A 336 -10.87 4.57 -22.34
N GLU A 337 -11.31 3.90 -23.43
CA GLU A 337 -12.13 4.50 -24.49
C GLU A 337 -13.47 4.98 -23.95
N HIS A 338 -14.12 4.18 -23.09
CA HIS A 338 -15.35 4.58 -22.40
C HIS A 338 -15.15 5.87 -21.59
N CYS A 339 -14.08 5.99 -20.81
CA CYS A 339 -13.76 7.19 -20.04
C CYS A 339 -13.56 8.43 -20.94
N ILE A 340 -12.87 8.26 -22.09
CA ILE A 340 -12.65 9.36 -23.03
C ILE A 340 -13.98 9.86 -23.62
N ASP A 341 -14.89 8.94 -23.93
CA ASP A 341 -16.17 9.27 -24.55
C ASP A 341 -17.23 9.78 -23.54
N ASN A 342 -17.00 9.56 -22.22
CA ASN A 342 -17.99 9.86 -21.17
C ASN A 342 -17.39 10.73 -20.03
N LEU A 343 -16.82 11.89 -20.37
CA LEU A 343 -16.14 12.76 -19.40
C LEU A 343 -17.03 13.29 -18.28
N ASP A 344 -18.34 13.40 -18.48
CA ASP A 344 -19.26 13.81 -17.42
C ASP A 344 -19.42 12.72 -16.36
N GLU A 345 -19.48 11.45 -16.75
CA GLU A 345 -19.44 10.31 -15.84
C GLU A 345 -18.12 10.28 -15.05
N VAL A 346 -16.99 10.48 -15.74
CA VAL A 346 -15.66 10.57 -15.12
C VAL A 346 -15.64 11.64 -14.02
N ARG A 347 -16.18 12.83 -14.26
CA ARG A 347 -16.27 13.91 -13.26
C ARG A 347 -17.17 13.54 -12.08
N GLN A 348 -18.31 12.91 -12.35
CA GLN A 348 -19.24 12.46 -11.32
C GLN A 348 -18.58 11.38 -10.43
N TYR A 349 -17.94 10.38 -11.05
CA TYR A 349 -17.24 9.32 -10.32
C TYR A 349 -16.07 9.89 -9.51
N GLY A 350 -15.35 10.87 -10.04
CA GLY A 350 -14.31 11.56 -9.30
C GLY A 350 -14.82 12.28 -8.04
N SER A 351 -15.98 12.91 -8.13
CA SER A 351 -16.64 13.54 -6.97
C SER A 351 -17.09 12.49 -5.93
N ASN A 352 -17.60 11.36 -6.39
CA ASN A 352 -17.97 10.24 -5.53
C ASN A 352 -16.74 9.62 -4.86
N ALA A 353 -15.63 9.45 -5.61
CA ALA A 353 -14.37 8.92 -5.11
C ALA A 353 -13.81 9.79 -3.97
N ARG A 354 -13.83 11.12 -4.11
CA ARG A 354 -13.43 12.04 -3.04
C ARG A 354 -14.28 11.84 -1.79
N ARG A 355 -15.59 11.82 -1.91
CA ARG A 355 -16.50 11.61 -0.77
C ARG A 355 -16.26 10.24 -0.11
N HIS A 356 -16.04 9.20 -0.91
CA HIS A 356 -15.73 7.85 -0.42
C HIS A 356 -14.49 7.85 0.48
N VAL A 357 -13.42 8.55 0.09
CA VAL A 357 -12.21 8.68 0.91
C VAL A 357 -12.47 9.47 2.18
N GLU A 358 -13.18 10.60 2.11
CA GLU A 358 -13.53 11.42 3.27
C GLU A 358 -14.33 10.64 4.32
N GLU A 359 -15.25 9.78 3.88
CA GLU A 359 -16.12 9.00 4.76
C GLU A 359 -15.45 7.72 5.30
N LYS A 360 -14.48 7.12 4.57
CA LYS A 360 -14.01 5.77 4.88
C LYS A 360 -12.51 5.63 5.10
N TYR A 361 -11.70 6.59 4.70
CA TYR A 361 -10.23 6.44 4.71
C TYR A 361 -9.49 7.67 5.23
N GLU A 362 -10.20 8.63 5.87
CA GLU A 362 -9.56 9.77 6.51
C GLU A 362 -8.58 9.30 7.59
N GLN A 363 -7.37 9.82 7.55
CA GLN A 363 -6.24 9.32 8.33
C GLN A 363 -6.40 9.43 9.84
N ASN A 364 -6.88 10.59 10.35
CA ASN A 364 -7.00 10.78 11.80
C ASN A 364 -8.07 9.87 12.40
N GLU A 365 -9.17 9.63 11.68
CA GLU A 365 -10.21 8.70 12.12
C GLU A 365 -9.67 7.25 12.11
N LEU A 366 -8.91 6.86 11.09
CA LEU A 366 -8.24 5.56 11.09
C LEU A 366 -7.27 5.43 12.27
N PHE A 367 -6.43 6.44 12.52
CA PHE A 367 -5.47 6.42 13.62
C PHE A 367 -6.15 6.35 14.99
N ARG A 368 -7.27 7.05 15.15
CA ARG A 368 -8.10 6.95 16.35
C ARG A 368 -8.55 5.50 16.60
N ARG A 369 -9.11 4.85 15.57
CA ARG A 369 -9.60 3.46 15.67
C ARG A 369 -8.47 2.45 15.85
N LEU A 370 -7.35 2.63 15.16
CA LEU A 370 -6.17 1.81 15.34
C LEU A 370 -5.65 1.92 16.79
N THR A 371 -5.63 3.12 17.36
CA THR A 371 -5.18 3.34 18.75
C THR A 371 -6.14 2.69 19.74
N GLU A 372 -7.45 2.85 19.57
CA GLU A 372 -8.46 2.15 20.39
C GLU A 372 -8.27 0.63 20.37
N HIS A 373 -7.97 0.07 19.20
CA HIS A 373 -7.67 -1.37 19.12
C HIS A 373 -6.38 -1.72 19.88
N ARG A 374 -5.31 -0.89 19.85
CA ARG A 374 -4.09 -1.11 20.63
C ARG A 374 -4.35 -0.97 22.12
N ASP A 375 -5.20 -0.02 22.53
CA ASP A 375 -5.60 0.14 23.94
C ASP A 375 -6.33 -1.11 24.44
N ILE A 376 -7.29 -1.63 23.70
CA ILE A 376 -7.99 -2.88 24.06
C ILE A 376 -7.01 -4.05 24.21
N LEU A 377 -6.01 -4.16 23.34
CA LEU A 377 -5.00 -5.23 23.43
C LEU A 377 -4.13 -5.10 24.68
N CYS A 378 -3.77 -3.88 25.09
CA CYS A 378 -3.00 -3.65 26.32
C CYS A 378 -3.84 -3.95 27.57
N ASP A 379 -5.07 -3.46 27.61
CA ASP A 379 -5.94 -3.53 28.79
C ASP A 379 -6.52 -4.96 29.03
N ALA A 380 -6.52 -5.83 28.01
CA ALA A 380 -6.99 -7.20 28.12
C ALA A 380 -6.13 -8.10 29.05
N HIS A 381 -4.98 -7.63 29.48
CA HIS A 381 -4.01 -8.38 30.29
C HIS A 381 -3.67 -7.69 31.63
N GLU A 382 -4.31 -6.55 31.95
CA GLU A 382 -4.35 -5.99 33.28
C GLU A 382 -5.45 -6.63 34.14
#